data_9f31f39adcbf2f7a22eccb6c8f3ec226
#
_entry.id   9f31f39adcbf2f7a22eccb6c8f3ec226
#
_cell.length_a   1.000
_cell.length_b   1.000
_cell.length_c   1.000
_cell.angle_alpha   90.00
_cell.angle_beta   90.00
_cell.angle_gamma   90.00
#
_symmetry.space_group_name_H-M   'P 1'
#
loop_
_entity.id
_entity.type
_entity.pdbx_description
1 polymer ?
#
loop_
_entity_poly.entity_id
_entity_poly.type
_entity_poly.pdbx_seq_one_letter_code
_entity_poly.pdbx_strand_id
1 'polypeptide(L)'
;MGAGIAGAMTALHLARRGVRTRLIDRWEPGHSRASSTDYNRVIRAIHGRDEFYTRWARESILRWMELQAETGQKLYYQCGALILATAGHCDWEDATADTFTRMGVPFYRFSPDEIAVRFPQFDPTGISYALYEPEAGMIMAHRGVLTAIDLFRKAGGTVDRGHVMTDDKERLMLDGKPLEADLVVIATGPWMGEMYPRTIKPISRVVGVNVLYTSTPDGSTQFDQDNMPCWIDHGQGSFGIPSCEGSGVKAAVVIPDTIDLDKDERLIRRETLNRTRSYIRRRLPGLVGQQVVDSKFNQIALTPDTHFIVDWHPVHKNVLLAGGCSGHLYKHGPVFGDFVAGVGMRDYGTADRFKIAGRKKLSPKESPSGR
;
A
#
# COMPACT_ATOMS: atom_id res chain seq x y z
N MET A 1 -3.34 -2.58 17.74
CA MET A 1 -2.23 -1.66 17.92
C MET A 1 -1.71 -1.20 16.58
N GLY A 2 -1.43 0.11 16.42
CA GLY A 2 -1.10 0.76 15.16
C GLY A 2 -2.34 1.30 14.44
N ALA A 3 -2.46 2.64 14.32
CA ALA A 3 -3.59 3.33 13.68
C ALA A 3 -3.35 3.64 12.19
N GLY A 4 -2.47 2.88 11.53
CA GLY A 4 -2.39 2.82 10.08
C GLY A 4 -3.58 2.06 9.49
N ILE A 5 -3.62 1.94 8.14
CA ILE A 5 -4.77 1.33 7.44
C ILE A 5 -5.11 -0.08 7.94
N ALA A 6 -4.10 -0.93 8.20
CA ALA A 6 -4.32 -2.29 8.68
C ALA A 6 -5.03 -2.30 10.03
N GLY A 7 -4.52 -1.54 11.01
CA GLY A 7 -5.09 -1.50 12.35
C GLY A 7 -6.42 -0.75 12.39
N ALA A 8 -6.57 0.36 11.69
CA ALA A 8 -7.81 1.13 11.62
C ALA A 8 -8.97 0.31 11.06
N MET A 9 -8.75 -0.39 9.93
CA MET A 9 -9.77 -1.26 9.33
C MET A 9 -10.05 -2.48 10.19
N THR A 10 -9.05 -3.11 10.80
CA THR A 10 -9.27 -4.24 11.72
C THR A 10 -10.09 -3.81 12.94
N ALA A 11 -9.74 -2.67 13.54
CA ALA A 11 -10.47 -2.13 14.70
C ALA A 11 -11.93 -1.81 14.34
N LEU A 12 -12.17 -1.21 13.17
CA LEU A 12 -13.51 -0.94 12.66
C LEU A 12 -14.34 -2.23 12.52
N HIS A 13 -13.76 -3.26 11.90
CA HIS A 13 -14.46 -4.54 11.71
C HIS A 13 -14.73 -5.29 13.02
N LEU A 14 -13.81 -5.24 14.00
CA LEU A 14 -14.03 -5.79 15.33
C LEU A 14 -15.17 -5.05 16.06
N ALA A 15 -15.16 -3.71 16.04
CA ALA A 15 -16.20 -2.91 16.68
C ALA A 15 -17.58 -3.14 16.04
N ARG A 16 -17.66 -3.21 14.70
CA ARG A 16 -18.90 -3.55 13.99
C ARG A 16 -19.46 -4.95 14.31
N ARG A 17 -18.60 -5.85 14.75
CA ARG A 17 -18.99 -7.19 15.25
C ARG A 17 -19.32 -7.20 16.74
N GLY A 18 -19.39 -6.04 17.37
CA GLY A 18 -19.76 -5.90 18.79
C GLY A 18 -18.59 -6.17 19.77
N VAL A 19 -17.37 -6.31 19.29
CA VAL A 19 -16.19 -6.49 20.15
C VAL A 19 -15.80 -5.15 20.76
N ARG A 20 -15.72 -5.07 22.09
CA ARG A 20 -15.18 -3.90 22.79
C ARG A 20 -13.72 -3.71 22.41
N THR A 21 -13.43 -2.74 21.55
CA THR A 21 -12.13 -2.58 20.92
C THR A 21 -11.50 -1.24 21.29
N ARG A 22 -10.23 -1.29 21.67
CA ARG A 22 -9.35 -0.14 21.91
C ARG A 22 -8.22 -0.12 20.90
N LEU A 23 -8.05 0.99 20.17
CA LEU A 23 -6.95 1.18 19.22
C LEU A 23 -5.90 2.08 19.85
N ILE A 24 -4.66 1.59 19.94
CA ILE A 24 -3.55 2.33 20.55
C ILE A 24 -2.49 2.58 19.49
N ASP A 25 -2.02 3.82 19.39
CA ASP A 25 -0.88 4.20 18.54
C ASP A 25 0.06 5.14 19.30
N ARG A 26 1.33 5.12 18.92
CA ARG A 26 2.35 6.05 19.44
C ARG A 26 2.08 7.49 19.03
N TRP A 27 1.46 7.68 17.87
CA TRP A 27 1.12 8.98 17.29
C TRP A 27 -0.37 9.07 16.98
N GLU A 28 -0.79 10.27 16.60
CA GLU A 28 -2.16 10.47 16.09
C GLU A 28 -2.39 9.66 14.80
N PRO A 29 -3.61 9.14 14.57
CA PRO A 29 -3.98 8.54 13.30
C PRO A 29 -3.69 9.49 12.13
N GLY A 30 -3.10 8.96 11.06
CA GLY A 30 -2.71 9.79 9.92
C GLY A 30 -1.39 10.55 10.10
N HIS A 31 -0.60 10.26 11.14
CA HIS A 31 0.69 10.90 11.37
C HIS A 31 1.67 10.69 10.20
N SER A 32 2.50 11.70 9.89
CA SER A 32 3.43 11.71 8.76
C SER A 32 4.46 10.58 8.76
N ARG A 33 4.75 9.97 9.92
CA ARG A 33 5.63 8.80 10.02
C ARG A 33 4.97 7.48 9.63
N ALA A 34 3.62 7.40 9.56
CA ALA A 34 2.95 6.17 9.18
C ALA A 34 3.09 5.89 7.67
N SER A 35 3.24 4.63 7.28
CA SER A 35 3.26 4.22 5.85
C SER A 35 1.95 4.55 5.12
N SER A 36 0.88 4.79 5.87
CA SER A 36 -0.48 5.04 5.33
C SER A 36 -0.77 6.52 5.06
N THR A 37 0.17 7.43 5.24
CA THR A 37 -0.03 8.89 5.19
C THR A 37 0.48 9.55 3.93
N ASP A 38 0.14 9.07 2.81
CA ASP A 38 0.36 9.77 1.55
C ASP A 38 -0.95 10.42 1.09
N TYR A 39 -0.92 11.26 0.05
CA TYR A 39 -2.17 11.79 -0.51
C TYR A 39 -3.01 10.67 -1.10
N ASN A 40 -2.39 9.81 -1.90
CA ASN A 40 -3.09 8.77 -2.63
C ASN A 40 -2.26 7.48 -2.76
N ARG A 41 -2.93 6.38 -3.12
CA ARG A 41 -2.35 5.08 -3.42
C ARG A 41 -3.07 4.47 -4.64
N VAL A 42 -2.32 3.84 -5.51
CA VAL A 42 -2.92 3.07 -6.62
C VAL A 42 -3.71 1.89 -6.05
N ILE A 43 -4.94 1.70 -6.58
CA ILE A 43 -5.70 0.46 -6.44
C ILE A 43 -5.87 -0.17 -7.81
N ARG A 44 -5.49 -1.44 -7.92
CA ARG A 44 -5.50 -2.23 -9.13
C ARG A 44 -5.63 -3.70 -8.82
N ALA A 45 -6.28 -4.47 -9.70
CA ALA A 45 -6.40 -5.92 -9.57
C ALA A 45 -5.22 -6.69 -10.17
N ILE A 46 -4.35 -6.02 -10.90
CA ILE A 46 -3.17 -6.58 -11.54
C ILE A 46 -2.18 -7.15 -10.52
N HIS A 47 -1.98 -8.46 -10.55
CA HIS A 47 -1.09 -9.21 -9.66
C HIS A 47 -0.38 -10.39 -10.35
N GLY A 48 -0.10 -10.29 -11.66
CA GLY A 48 0.52 -11.37 -12.41
C GLY A 48 -0.35 -12.63 -12.36
N ARG A 49 0.24 -13.73 -11.92
CA ARG A 49 -0.44 -15.03 -11.77
C ARG A 49 -1.21 -15.20 -10.46
N ASP A 50 -1.15 -14.22 -9.55
CA ASP A 50 -1.74 -14.36 -8.21
C ASP A 50 -3.22 -13.97 -8.21
N GLU A 51 -4.09 -14.94 -8.54
CA GLU A 51 -5.54 -14.78 -8.54
C GLU A 51 -6.12 -14.39 -7.18
N PHE A 52 -5.47 -14.78 -6.09
CA PHE A 52 -5.93 -14.44 -4.74
C PHE A 52 -5.89 -12.91 -4.53
N TYR A 53 -4.76 -12.27 -4.82
CA TYR A 53 -4.67 -10.82 -4.69
C TYR A 53 -5.47 -10.07 -5.76
N THR A 54 -5.63 -10.64 -6.95
CA THR A 54 -6.55 -10.11 -7.98
C THR A 54 -7.98 -10.05 -7.44
N ARG A 55 -8.46 -11.14 -6.85
CA ARG A 55 -9.80 -11.20 -6.22
C ARG A 55 -9.92 -10.22 -5.06
N TRP A 56 -8.94 -10.19 -4.16
CA TRP A 56 -8.93 -9.28 -3.03
C TRP A 56 -8.90 -7.80 -3.45
N ALA A 57 -8.18 -7.45 -4.50
CA ALA A 57 -8.17 -6.08 -4.99
C ALA A 57 -9.52 -5.66 -5.56
N ARG A 58 -10.18 -6.51 -6.34
CA ARG A 58 -11.52 -6.24 -6.86
C ARG A 58 -12.56 -6.11 -5.74
N GLU A 59 -12.53 -7.01 -4.78
CA GLU A 59 -13.39 -6.88 -3.59
C GLU A 59 -13.08 -5.59 -2.82
N SER A 60 -11.81 -5.22 -2.70
CA SER A 60 -11.42 -3.98 -2.02
C SER A 60 -11.93 -2.73 -2.73
N ILE A 61 -11.99 -2.69 -4.07
CA ILE A 61 -12.60 -1.59 -4.80
C ILE A 61 -14.06 -1.41 -4.35
N LEU A 62 -14.84 -2.49 -4.31
CA LEU A 62 -16.24 -2.44 -3.88
C LEU A 62 -16.36 -1.95 -2.42
N ARG A 63 -15.51 -2.45 -1.52
CA ARG A 63 -15.51 -2.03 -0.11
C ARG A 63 -15.11 -0.57 0.07
N TRP A 64 -14.18 -0.04 -0.73
CA TRP A 64 -13.85 1.38 -0.72
C TRP A 64 -15.01 2.24 -1.22
N MET A 65 -15.76 1.77 -2.22
CA MET A 65 -16.97 2.43 -2.70
C MET A 65 -18.09 2.42 -1.64
N GLU A 66 -18.28 1.29 -0.93
CA GLU A 66 -19.23 1.19 0.19
C GLU A 66 -18.88 2.20 1.30
N LEU A 67 -17.60 2.28 1.71
CA LEU A 67 -17.15 3.27 2.71
C LEU A 67 -17.36 4.72 2.24
N GLN A 68 -17.12 4.98 0.95
CA GLN A 68 -17.40 6.28 0.34
C GLN A 68 -18.89 6.61 0.39
N ALA A 69 -19.76 5.67 0.04
CA ALA A 69 -21.21 5.86 0.07
C ALA A 69 -21.73 6.07 1.50
N GLU A 70 -21.23 5.29 2.47
CA GLU A 70 -21.60 5.40 3.87
C GLU A 70 -21.24 6.74 4.49
N THR A 71 -20.11 7.32 4.08
CA THR A 71 -19.57 8.52 4.75
C THR A 71 -19.73 9.81 3.97
N GLY A 72 -20.05 9.73 2.68
CA GLY A 72 -20.02 10.87 1.76
C GLY A 72 -18.60 11.39 1.44
N GLN A 73 -17.57 10.78 2.00
CA GLN A 73 -16.17 11.15 1.75
C GLN A 73 -15.68 10.56 0.43
N LYS A 74 -15.17 11.38 -0.47
CA LYS A 74 -14.56 10.87 -1.71
C LYS A 74 -13.27 10.13 -1.41
N LEU A 75 -13.29 8.80 -1.45
CA LEU A 75 -12.19 7.92 -1.10
C LEU A 75 -11.53 7.27 -2.32
N TYR A 76 -12.31 6.96 -3.34
CA TYR A 76 -11.86 6.26 -4.55
C TYR A 76 -12.17 7.07 -5.80
N TYR A 77 -11.15 7.20 -6.66
CA TYR A 77 -11.26 7.79 -7.99
C TYR A 77 -10.94 6.70 -9.03
N GLN A 78 -11.93 6.39 -9.85
CA GLN A 78 -11.81 5.40 -10.93
C GLN A 78 -11.21 6.07 -12.18
N CYS A 79 -9.91 6.30 -12.16
CA CYS A 79 -9.19 6.86 -13.31
C CYS A 79 -8.54 5.80 -14.20
N GLY A 80 -8.72 4.52 -13.88
CA GLY A 80 -8.04 3.42 -14.55
C GLY A 80 -6.57 3.27 -14.13
N ALA A 81 -5.94 2.20 -14.62
CA ALA A 81 -4.51 1.99 -14.50
C ALA A 81 -3.92 1.45 -15.81
N LEU A 82 -2.83 2.06 -16.26
CA LEU A 82 -2.07 1.67 -17.45
C LEU A 82 -0.79 0.97 -17.02
N ILE A 83 -0.63 -0.29 -17.40
CA ILE A 83 0.54 -1.09 -17.08
C ILE A 83 1.37 -1.22 -18.34
N LEU A 84 2.55 -0.62 -18.33
CA LEU A 84 3.44 -0.49 -19.46
C LEU A 84 4.36 -1.70 -19.55
N ALA A 85 4.17 -2.54 -20.56
CA ALA A 85 5.01 -3.70 -20.83
C ALA A 85 6.23 -3.26 -21.65
N THR A 86 7.39 -3.19 -20.97
CA THR A 86 8.65 -2.82 -21.62
C THR A 86 9.16 -3.95 -22.52
N ALA A 87 9.65 -3.61 -23.70
CA ALA A 87 10.20 -4.57 -24.65
C ALA A 87 11.26 -5.48 -24.01
N GLY A 88 11.09 -6.80 -24.17
CA GLY A 88 11.95 -7.83 -23.58
C GLY A 88 11.68 -8.16 -22.10
N HIS A 89 10.67 -7.55 -21.47
CA HIS A 89 10.30 -7.76 -20.07
C HIS A 89 8.77 -7.71 -19.91
N CYS A 90 8.05 -8.66 -20.53
CA CYS A 90 6.58 -8.69 -20.56
C CYS A 90 5.94 -9.86 -19.79
N ASP A 91 6.74 -10.76 -19.22
CA ASP A 91 6.24 -12.02 -18.62
C ASP A 91 5.17 -11.80 -17.52
N TRP A 92 5.33 -10.73 -16.77
CA TRP A 92 4.39 -10.42 -15.68
C TRP A 92 3.08 -9.83 -16.21
N GLU A 93 3.16 -8.99 -17.24
CA GLU A 93 2.02 -8.39 -17.93
C GLU A 93 1.24 -9.46 -18.72
N ASP A 94 1.92 -10.35 -19.43
CA ASP A 94 1.31 -11.47 -20.14
C ASP A 94 0.60 -12.42 -19.14
N ALA A 95 1.26 -12.77 -18.04
CA ALA A 95 0.65 -13.57 -16.98
C ALA A 95 -0.57 -12.88 -16.34
N THR A 96 -0.57 -11.55 -16.27
CA THR A 96 -1.72 -10.78 -15.81
C THR A 96 -2.88 -10.86 -16.80
N ALA A 97 -2.61 -10.68 -18.10
CA ALA A 97 -3.64 -10.77 -19.14
C ALA A 97 -4.31 -12.16 -19.13
N ASP A 98 -3.51 -13.22 -19.01
CA ASP A 98 -4.03 -14.60 -18.87
C ASP A 98 -4.90 -14.75 -17.62
N THR A 99 -4.46 -14.22 -16.47
CA THR A 99 -5.22 -14.27 -15.23
C THR A 99 -6.54 -13.50 -15.36
N PHE A 100 -6.51 -12.31 -15.94
CA PHE A 100 -7.70 -11.49 -16.14
C PHE A 100 -8.70 -12.17 -17.07
N THR A 101 -8.22 -12.79 -18.14
CA THR A 101 -9.06 -13.55 -19.07
C THR A 101 -9.76 -14.71 -18.35
N ARG A 102 -9.01 -15.51 -17.59
CA ARG A 102 -9.59 -16.65 -16.82
C ARG A 102 -10.60 -16.20 -15.76
N MET A 103 -10.35 -15.07 -15.13
CA MET A 103 -11.19 -14.54 -14.03
C MET A 103 -12.33 -13.64 -14.50
N GLY A 104 -12.44 -13.35 -15.81
CA GLY A 104 -13.41 -12.42 -16.35
C GLY A 104 -13.24 -10.99 -15.85
N VAL A 105 -11.97 -10.55 -15.63
CA VAL A 105 -11.66 -9.17 -15.24
C VAL A 105 -11.58 -8.31 -16.50
N PRO A 106 -12.33 -7.19 -16.58
CA PRO A 106 -12.25 -6.31 -17.74
C PRO A 106 -10.88 -5.67 -17.89
N PHE A 107 -10.29 -5.77 -19.06
CA PHE A 107 -9.07 -5.06 -19.43
C PHE A 107 -8.97 -4.85 -20.93
N TYR A 108 -8.11 -3.94 -21.33
CA TYR A 108 -7.77 -3.69 -22.73
C TYR A 108 -6.26 -3.83 -22.93
N ARG A 109 -5.86 -4.27 -24.10
CA ARG A 109 -4.44 -4.29 -24.52
C ARG A 109 -4.27 -3.24 -25.61
N PHE A 110 -3.37 -2.28 -25.40
CA PHE A 110 -3.12 -1.19 -26.32
C PHE A 110 -1.72 -1.29 -26.92
N SER A 111 -1.61 -1.11 -28.21
CA SER A 111 -0.35 -0.91 -28.91
C SER A 111 0.29 0.45 -28.56
N PRO A 112 1.58 0.68 -28.86
CA PRO A 112 2.22 1.99 -28.65
C PRO A 112 1.47 3.14 -29.34
N ASP A 113 0.97 2.93 -30.55
CA ASP A 113 0.21 3.95 -31.30
C ASP A 113 -1.12 4.25 -30.60
N GLU A 114 -1.82 3.23 -30.11
CA GLU A 114 -3.06 3.43 -29.35
C GLU A 114 -2.80 4.13 -28.02
N ILE A 115 -1.66 3.87 -27.34
CA ILE A 115 -1.26 4.61 -26.14
C ILE A 115 -1.07 6.08 -26.47
N ALA A 116 -0.33 6.42 -27.53
CA ALA A 116 -0.06 7.79 -27.95
C ALA A 116 -1.35 8.58 -28.26
N VAL A 117 -2.36 7.91 -28.83
CA VAL A 117 -3.65 8.53 -29.16
C VAL A 117 -4.55 8.69 -27.92
N ARG A 118 -4.66 7.63 -27.08
CA ARG A 118 -5.60 7.60 -25.96
C ARG A 118 -5.08 8.33 -24.73
N PHE A 119 -3.77 8.28 -24.53
CA PHE A 119 -3.07 8.85 -23.36
C PHE A 119 -1.85 9.65 -23.82
N PRO A 120 -2.06 10.79 -24.50
CA PRO A 120 -0.99 11.58 -25.11
C PRO A 120 0.01 12.17 -24.09
N GLN A 121 -0.26 12.01 -22.80
CA GLN A 121 0.68 12.35 -21.72
C GLN A 121 1.92 11.44 -21.73
N PHE A 122 1.78 10.19 -22.23
CA PHE A 122 2.84 9.19 -22.21
C PHE A 122 3.57 9.12 -23.54
N ASP A 123 4.89 9.15 -23.48
CA ASP A 123 5.73 8.74 -24.60
C ASP A 123 5.86 7.21 -24.59
N PRO A 124 5.34 6.48 -25.61
CA PRO A 124 5.34 5.03 -25.65
C PRO A 124 6.67 4.42 -26.10
N THR A 125 7.72 5.21 -26.33
CA THR A 125 9.03 4.71 -26.81
C THR A 125 9.57 3.61 -25.87
N GLY A 126 9.91 2.45 -26.46
CA GLY A 126 10.42 1.27 -25.73
C GLY A 126 9.34 0.44 -25.03
N ILE A 127 8.06 0.72 -25.27
CA ILE A 127 6.92 -0.08 -24.81
C ILE A 127 6.51 -1.04 -25.93
N SER A 128 6.28 -2.32 -25.59
CA SER A 128 5.71 -3.30 -26.51
C SER A 128 4.20 -3.18 -26.62
N TYR A 129 3.55 -3.00 -25.48
CA TYR A 129 2.10 -2.78 -25.33
C TYR A 129 1.80 -2.28 -23.92
N ALA A 130 0.56 -1.89 -23.68
CA ALA A 130 0.08 -1.66 -22.32
C ALA A 130 -1.19 -2.46 -22.05
N LEU A 131 -1.36 -2.88 -20.78
CA LEU A 131 -2.64 -3.35 -20.27
C LEU A 131 -3.33 -2.17 -19.57
N TYR A 132 -4.58 -1.94 -19.92
CA TYR A 132 -5.39 -0.93 -19.24
C TYR A 132 -6.52 -1.61 -18.48
N GLU A 133 -6.55 -1.39 -17.15
CA GLU A 133 -7.58 -1.84 -16.24
C GLU A 133 -8.54 -0.67 -15.93
N PRO A 134 -9.76 -0.66 -16.50
CA PRO A 134 -10.68 0.48 -16.34
C PRO A 134 -11.28 0.59 -14.94
N GLU A 135 -11.37 -0.53 -14.19
CA GLU A 135 -11.87 -0.56 -12.81
C GLU A 135 -10.80 -0.19 -11.79
N ALA A 136 -9.55 0.04 -12.21
CA ALA A 136 -8.49 0.52 -11.34
C ALA A 136 -8.57 2.04 -11.11
N GLY A 137 -7.68 2.53 -10.27
CA GLY A 137 -7.58 3.97 -10.01
C GLY A 137 -6.75 4.28 -8.78
N MET A 138 -7.18 5.27 -8.01
CA MET A 138 -6.49 5.65 -6.79
C MET A 138 -7.43 5.76 -5.60
N ILE A 139 -6.86 5.60 -4.40
CA ILE A 139 -7.52 5.80 -3.12
C ILE A 139 -6.84 6.96 -2.41
N MET A 140 -7.64 7.83 -1.79
CA MET A 140 -7.16 8.95 -0.98
C MET A 140 -6.64 8.41 0.36
N ALA A 141 -5.32 8.26 0.46
CA ALA A 141 -4.71 7.44 1.49
C ALA A 141 -4.88 8.00 2.91
N HIS A 142 -4.52 9.25 3.12
CA HIS A 142 -4.69 9.88 4.44
C HIS A 142 -6.17 9.95 4.84
N ARG A 143 -7.02 10.38 3.91
CA ARG A 143 -8.48 10.46 4.10
C ARG A 143 -9.08 9.09 4.44
N GLY A 144 -8.64 8.02 3.75
CA GLY A 144 -9.12 6.67 4.01
C GLY A 144 -8.82 6.16 5.41
N VAL A 145 -7.63 6.47 5.96
CA VAL A 145 -7.31 6.16 7.36
C VAL A 145 -8.21 6.92 8.31
N LEU A 146 -8.36 8.24 8.14
CA LEU A 146 -9.18 9.06 9.03
C LEU A 146 -10.65 8.65 8.98
N THR A 147 -11.18 8.35 7.80
CA THR A 147 -12.54 7.83 7.63
C THR A 147 -12.75 6.51 8.39
N ALA A 148 -11.79 5.57 8.30
CA ALA A 148 -11.87 4.32 9.06
C ALA A 148 -11.86 4.56 10.58
N ILE A 149 -11.06 5.51 11.07
CA ILE A 149 -11.02 5.90 12.49
C ILE A 149 -12.33 6.53 12.94
N ASP A 150 -12.92 7.41 12.14
CA ASP A 150 -14.19 8.05 12.48
C ASP A 150 -15.35 7.03 12.53
N LEU A 151 -15.39 6.11 11.59
CA LEU A 151 -16.35 5.00 11.61
C LEU A 151 -16.12 4.07 12.80
N PHE A 152 -14.87 3.78 13.14
CA PHE A 152 -14.52 3.00 14.32
C PHE A 152 -15.02 3.64 15.61
N ARG A 153 -14.84 4.98 15.77
CA ARG A 153 -15.37 5.73 16.91
C ARG A 153 -16.90 5.71 16.95
N LYS A 154 -17.56 5.88 15.81
CA LYS A 154 -19.02 5.78 15.69
C LYS A 154 -19.55 4.39 16.06
N ALA A 155 -18.76 3.35 15.82
CA ALA A 155 -19.07 1.98 16.22
C ALA A 155 -18.75 1.69 17.72
N GLY A 156 -18.42 2.71 18.53
CA GLY A 156 -18.15 2.59 19.96
C GLY A 156 -16.70 2.26 20.32
N GLY A 157 -15.80 2.28 19.35
CA GLY A 157 -14.37 2.06 19.62
C GLY A 157 -13.65 3.27 20.19
N THR A 158 -12.59 3.06 20.96
CA THR A 158 -11.74 4.10 21.53
C THR A 158 -10.38 4.15 20.90
N VAL A 159 -9.86 5.38 20.68
CA VAL A 159 -8.52 5.60 20.13
C VAL A 159 -7.69 6.31 21.19
N ASP A 160 -6.60 5.66 21.59
CA ASP A 160 -5.72 6.18 22.61
C ASP A 160 -4.30 6.35 22.09
N ARG A 161 -3.62 7.33 22.64
CA ARG A 161 -2.20 7.53 22.40
C ARG A 161 -1.40 6.77 23.46
N GLY A 162 -0.40 5.98 23.05
CA GLY A 162 0.46 5.24 23.97
C GLY A 162 1.57 4.51 23.23
N HIS A 163 2.71 4.36 23.88
CA HIS A 163 3.84 3.67 23.30
C HIS A 163 3.85 2.21 23.75
N VAL A 164 3.45 1.34 22.82
CA VAL A 164 3.50 -0.10 23.04
C VAL A 164 4.80 -0.66 22.51
N MET A 165 5.51 -1.35 23.35
CA MET A 165 6.75 -2.07 23.05
C MET A 165 6.65 -3.51 23.58
N THR A 166 7.66 -4.30 23.33
CA THR A 166 7.82 -5.62 23.96
C THR A 166 9.03 -5.63 24.86
N ASP A 167 8.99 -6.45 25.92
CA ASP A 167 10.15 -6.77 26.72
C ASP A 167 11.06 -7.81 26.03
N ASP A 168 12.11 -8.24 26.72
CA ASP A 168 13.07 -9.23 26.24
C ASP A 168 12.46 -10.65 26.02
N LYS A 169 11.25 -10.90 26.52
CA LYS A 169 10.45 -12.11 26.31
C LYS A 169 9.33 -11.91 25.28
N GLU A 170 9.36 -10.79 24.56
CA GLU A 170 8.32 -10.38 23.58
C GLU A 170 6.92 -10.22 24.20
N ARG A 171 6.80 -9.95 25.52
CA ARG A 171 5.55 -9.62 26.19
C ARG A 171 5.23 -8.15 26.00
N LEU A 172 3.96 -7.84 25.79
CA LEU A 172 3.50 -6.48 25.50
C LEU A 172 3.51 -5.58 26.74
N MET A 173 4.06 -4.39 26.56
CA MET A 173 4.17 -3.34 27.55
C MET A 173 3.58 -2.06 26.97
N LEU A 174 2.66 -1.42 27.67
CA LEU A 174 2.13 -0.09 27.38
C LEU A 174 2.74 0.92 28.37
N ASP A 175 3.50 1.87 27.86
CA ASP A 175 4.19 2.89 28.67
C ASP A 175 4.95 2.27 29.86
N GLY A 176 5.63 1.15 29.61
CA GLY A 176 6.44 0.42 30.61
C GLY A 176 5.66 -0.51 31.54
N LYS A 177 4.33 -0.62 31.42
CA LYS A 177 3.51 -1.53 32.22
C LYS A 177 2.99 -2.70 31.37
N PRO A 178 2.84 -3.92 31.95
CA PRO A 178 2.25 -5.04 31.24
C PRO A 178 0.88 -4.69 30.65
N LEU A 179 0.65 -5.05 29.40
CA LEU A 179 -0.62 -4.88 28.72
C LEU A 179 -1.36 -6.22 28.66
N GLU A 180 -2.54 -6.24 29.28
CA GLU A 180 -3.42 -7.41 29.27
C GLU A 180 -4.66 -7.14 28.42
N ALA A 181 -5.04 -8.11 27.57
CA ALA A 181 -6.26 -8.15 26.82
C ALA A 181 -6.53 -9.57 26.34
N ASP A 182 -7.81 -9.89 26.08
CA ASP A 182 -8.21 -11.21 25.56
C ASP A 182 -7.64 -11.45 24.14
N LEU A 183 -7.58 -10.38 23.34
CA LEU A 183 -7.01 -10.38 22.00
C LEU A 183 -6.19 -9.10 21.79
N VAL A 184 -4.96 -9.25 21.30
CA VAL A 184 -4.14 -8.13 20.84
C VAL A 184 -3.79 -8.33 19.37
N VAL A 185 -4.19 -7.38 18.51
CA VAL A 185 -3.77 -7.35 17.11
C VAL A 185 -2.63 -6.35 16.95
N ILE A 186 -1.48 -6.81 16.48
CA ILE A 186 -0.30 -5.98 16.20
C ILE A 186 -0.30 -5.61 14.72
N ALA A 187 -0.67 -4.37 14.44
CA ALA A 187 -0.71 -3.78 13.09
C ALA A 187 0.21 -2.55 12.97
N THR A 188 1.37 -2.62 13.62
CA THR A 188 2.33 -1.51 13.77
C THR A 188 3.19 -1.28 12.52
N GLY A 189 2.83 -1.89 11.39
CA GLY A 189 3.49 -1.70 10.11
C GLY A 189 4.99 -1.97 10.16
N PRO A 190 5.84 -1.02 9.74
CA PRO A 190 7.29 -1.21 9.72
C PRO A 190 7.91 -1.48 11.08
N TRP A 191 7.32 -0.99 12.17
CA TRP A 191 7.84 -1.20 13.55
C TRP A 191 7.59 -2.61 14.07
N MET A 192 6.80 -3.44 13.39
CA MET A 192 6.52 -4.81 13.85
C MET A 192 7.79 -5.66 13.99
N GLY A 193 8.79 -5.46 13.12
CA GLY A 193 10.09 -6.12 13.22
C GLY A 193 10.93 -5.66 14.41
N GLU A 194 10.82 -4.40 14.83
CA GLU A 194 11.48 -3.87 16.01
C GLU A 194 10.82 -4.37 17.32
N MET A 195 9.48 -4.50 17.31
CA MET A 195 8.74 -5.06 18.45
C MET A 195 8.99 -6.56 18.62
N TYR A 196 9.12 -7.30 17.52
CA TYR A 196 9.29 -8.76 17.53
C TYR A 196 10.60 -9.16 16.83
N PRO A 197 11.75 -8.89 17.46
CA PRO A 197 13.06 -9.08 16.84
C PRO A 197 13.41 -10.54 16.59
N ARG A 198 12.85 -11.47 17.36
CA ARG A 198 13.05 -12.92 17.18
C ARG A 198 12.08 -13.54 16.19
N THR A 199 10.85 -13.04 16.16
CA THR A 199 9.74 -13.61 15.39
C THR A 199 9.60 -12.97 14.01
N ILE A 200 9.67 -11.64 13.90
CA ILE A 200 9.35 -10.91 12.65
C ILE A 200 10.60 -10.37 11.94
N LYS A 201 11.58 -9.83 12.67
CA LYS A 201 12.78 -9.25 12.05
C LYS A 201 13.52 -10.20 11.09
N PRO A 202 13.59 -11.52 11.35
CA PRO A 202 14.24 -12.46 10.42
C PRO A 202 13.52 -12.64 9.08
N ILE A 203 12.23 -12.32 9.01
CA ILE A 203 11.36 -12.52 7.83
C ILE A 203 10.76 -11.21 7.29
N SER A 204 11.20 -10.06 7.79
CA SER A 204 10.73 -8.76 7.34
C SER A 204 11.86 -7.75 7.36
N ARG A 205 11.97 -6.97 6.29
CA ARG A 205 12.92 -5.85 6.18
C ARG A 205 12.18 -4.58 5.84
N VAL A 206 12.59 -3.48 6.49
CA VAL A 206 12.04 -2.17 6.15
C VAL A 206 12.94 -1.46 5.16
N VAL A 207 12.32 -0.89 4.14
CA VAL A 207 12.96 -0.02 3.16
C VAL A 207 12.19 1.29 3.04
N GLY A 208 12.91 2.36 2.70
CA GLY A 208 12.35 3.64 2.34
C GLY A 208 12.21 3.79 0.83
N VAL A 209 11.13 4.42 0.39
CA VAL A 209 10.89 4.77 -1.02
C VAL A 209 10.42 6.22 -1.09
N ASN A 210 11.13 7.04 -1.85
CA ASN A 210 10.72 8.41 -2.10
C ASN A 210 9.75 8.48 -3.28
N VAL A 211 8.77 9.37 -3.18
CA VAL A 211 7.87 9.75 -4.27
C VAL A 211 7.90 11.26 -4.44
N LEU A 212 7.76 11.73 -5.68
CA LEU A 212 7.68 13.15 -6.03
C LEU A 212 6.27 13.50 -6.46
N TYR A 213 5.88 14.73 -6.17
CA TYR A 213 4.71 15.38 -6.72
C TYR A 213 5.19 16.55 -7.60
N THR A 214 4.86 16.49 -8.87
CA THR A 214 5.26 17.48 -9.87
C THR A 214 4.06 18.32 -10.26
N SER A 215 4.18 19.65 -10.28
CA SER A 215 3.10 20.53 -10.76
C SER A 215 2.70 20.17 -12.19
N THR A 216 1.50 20.52 -12.56
CA THR A 216 1.01 20.42 -13.94
C THR A 216 1.20 21.78 -14.65
N PRO A 217 1.28 21.81 -15.99
CA PRO A 217 1.30 23.08 -16.72
C PRO A 217 0.05 23.91 -16.41
N ASP A 218 0.23 25.22 -16.29
CA ASP A 218 -0.85 26.15 -15.93
C ASP A 218 -2.05 26.02 -16.88
N GLY A 219 -3.24 25.89 -16.28
CA GLY A 219 -4.50 25.76 -17.01
C GLY A 219 -4.72 24.41 -17.71
N SER A 220 -3.77 23.47 -17.63
CA SER A 220 -3.90 22.15 -18.24
C SER A 220 -4.59 21.16 -17.29
N THR A 221 -5.65 20.54 -17.74
CA THR A 221 -6.32 19.39 -17.08
C THR A 221 -5.83 18.05 -17.59
N GLN A 222 -4.90 18.03 -18.54
CA GLN A 222 -4.44 16.81 -19.22
C GLN A 222 -3.84 15.77 -18.25
N PHE A 223 -3.27 16.24 -17.12
CA PHE A 223 -2.63 15.39 -16.13
C PHE A 223 -3.50 15.11 -14.90
N ASP A 224 -4.78 15.51 -14.94
CA ASP A 224 -5.73 15.27 -13.86
C ASP A 224 -6.34 13.88 -13.95
N GLN A 225 -6.89 13.39 -12.83
CA GLN A 225 -7.49 12.06 -12.69
C GLN A 225 -8.61 11.75 -13.68
N ASP A 226 -9.22 12.76 -14.28
CA ASP A 226 -10.30 12.58 -15.27
C ASP A 226 -9.77 12.33 -16.70
N ASN A 227 -8.49 12.64 -16.93
CA ASN A 227 -7.87 12.60 -18.26
C ASN A 227 -6.63 11.69 -18.32
N MET A 228 -6.09 11.26 -17.20
CA MET A 228 -4.89 10.45 -17.12
C MET A 228 -5.08 9.28 -16.13
N PRO A 229 -4.75 8.03 -16.51
CA PRO A 229 -4.78 6.91 -15.58
C PRO A 229 -3.60 6.91 -14.62
N CYS A 230 -3.70 6.17 -13.51
CA CYS A 230 -2.52 5.68 -12.80
C CYS A 230 -1.66 4.86 -13.76
N TRP A 231 -0.36 4.76 -13.50
CA TRP A 231 0.48 3.90 -14.34
C TRP A 231 1.50 3.11 -13.54
N ILE A 232 1.94 2.00 -14.10
CA ILE A 232 3.01 1.16 -13.59
C ILE A 232 3.90 0.79 -14.76
N ASP A 233 5.20 0.99 -14.61
CA ASP A 233 6.24 0.68 -15.58
C ASP A 233 7.27 -0.21 -14.88
N HIS A 234 7.00 -1.53 -14.85
CA HIS A 234 7.86 -2.48 -14.15
C HIS A 234 9.27 -2.53 -14.75
N GLY A 235 9.38 -2.44 -16.07
CA GLY A 235 10.67 -2.45 -16.75
C GLY A 235 11.59 -1.28 -16.35
N GLN A 236 11.00 -0.20 -15.83
CA GLN A 236 11.73 0.96 -15.31
C GLN A 236 11.66 1.07 -13.79
N GLY A 237 11.04 0.10 -13.10
CA GLY A 237 10.81 0.16 -11.65
C GLY A 237 10.06 1.42 -11.23
N SER A 238 9.13 1.90 -12.05
CA SER A 238 8.43 3.17 -11.84
C SER A 238 6.92 2.98 -11.75
N PHE A 239 6.28 3.90 -11.03
CA PHE A 239 4.84 4.04 -10.99
C PHE A 239 4.46 5.50 -10.78
N GLY A 240 3.20 5.81 -11.05
CA GLY A 240 2.67 7.12 -10.72
C GLY A 240 1.16 7.19 -10.69
N ILE A 241 0.69 8.37 -10.32
CA ILE A 241 -0.72 8.69 -10.11
C ILE A 241 -0.96 10.09 -10.69
N PRO A 242 -2.03 10.31 -11.46
CA PRO A 242 -2.36 11.63 -11.98
C PRO A 242 -2.58 12.66 -10.85
N SER A 243 -2.55 13.92 -11.20
CA SER A 243 -2.93 14.99 -10.29
C SER A 243 -4.38 14.80 -9.83
N CYS A 244 -4.61 14.92 -8.54
CA CYS A 244 -5.93 14.80 -7.94
C CYS A 244 -6.09 15.88 -6.88
N GLU A 245 -7.18 16.63 -6.94
CA GLU A 245 -7.46 17.73 -6.01
C GLU A 245 -6.27 18.72 -5.89
N GLY A 246 -5.54 18.97 -6.98
CA GLY A 246 -4.41 19.90 -7.00
C GLY A 246 -3.11 19.38 -6.38
N SER A 247 -3.00 18.09 -6.09
CA SER A 247 -1.79 17.51 -5.47
C SER A 247 -0.54 17.51 -6.36
N GLY A 248 -0.69 17.75 -7.66
CA GLY A 248 0.34 17.49 -8.66
C GLY A 248 0.43 15.99 -9.04
N VAL A 249 1.16 15.71 -10.12
CA VAL A 249 1.38 14.34 -10.62
C VAL A 249 2.40 13.63 -9.73
N LYS A 250 2.00 12.54 -9.12
CA LYS A 250 2.87 11.68 -8.35
C LYS A 250 3.68 10.76 -9.26
N ALA A 251 4.98 10.72 -9.08
CA ALA A 251 5.85 9.76 -9.76
C ALA A 251 6.95 9.25 -8.83
N ALA A 252 7.36 8.01 -9.02
CA ALA A 252 8.49 7.42 -8.33
C ALA A 252 9.24 6.44 -9.25
N VAL A 253 10.57 6.47 -9.17
CA VAL A 253 11.42 5.33 -9.50
C VAL A 253 11.78 4.67 -8.19
N VAL A 254 11.42 3.41 -8.03
CA VAL A 254 11.59 2.68 -6.78
C VAL A 254 13.06 2.32 -6.58
N ILE A 255 13.70 3.01 -5.66
CA ILE A 255 15.05 2.69 -5.18
C ILE A 255 14.91 2.42 -3.70
N PRO A 256 14.95 1.15 -3.28
CA PRO A 256 14.81 0.80 -1.88
C PRO A 256 16.05 1.24 -1.09
N ASP A 257 15.80 1.96 -0.01
CA ASP A 257 16.84 2.41 0.92
C ASP A 257 16.66 1.76 2.28
N THR A 258 17.77 1.41 2.93
CA THR A 258 17.73 1.03 4.35
C THR A 258 17.46 2.28 5.19
N ILE A 259 16.54 2.18 6.14
CA ILE A 259 16.15 3.29 7.01
C ILE A 259 16.16 2.90 8.48
N ASP A 260 16.49 3.86 9.34
CA ASP A 260 16.16 3.84 10.76
C ASP A 260 14.79 4.50 10.95
N LEU A 261 13.81 3.73 11.43
CA LEU A 261 12.41 4.16 11.50
C LEU A 261 12.18 5.37 12.41
N ASP A 262 12.99 5.51 13.44
CA ASP A 262 12.82 6.55 14.47
C ASP A 262 13.74 7.77 14.25
N LYS A 263 14.93 7.58 13.66
CA LYS A 263 15.97 8.60 13.56
C LYS A 263 16.06 9.27 12.19
N ASP A 264 15.72 8.55 11.10
CA ASP A 264 15.84 9.14 9.76
C ASP A 264 14.93 10.35 9.58
N GLU A 265 15.51 11.42 9.04
CA GLU A 265 14.81 12.69 8.74
C GLU A 265 13.83 12.56 7.57
N ARG A 266 13.90 11.46 6.81
CA ARG A 266 13.02 11.14 5.67
C ARG A 266 13.08 12.16 4.53
N LEU A 267 14.24 12.72 4.33
CA LEU A 267 14.50 13.63 3.23
C LEU A 267 14.64 12.86 1.90
N ILE A 268 14.24 13.53 0.82
CA ILE A 268 14.43 12.96 -0.50
C ILE A 268 15.92 12.89 -0.84
N ARG A 269 16.35 11.72 -1.32
CA ARG A 269 17.73 11.52 -1.77
C ARG A 269 17.93 12.09 -3.16
N ARG A 270 19.07 12.74 -3.37
CA ARG A 270 19.43 13.36 -4.65
C ARG A 270 19.41 12.36 -5.82
N GLU A 271 19.82 11.13 -5.58
CA GLU A 271 19.79 10.06 -6.58
C GLU A 271 18.36 9.76 -7.02
N THR A 272 17.45 9.54 -6.08
CA THR A 272 16.03 9.26 -6.36
C THR A 272 15.38 10.43 -7.08
N LEU A 273 15.66 11.69 -6.64
CA LEU A 273 15.18 12.89 -7.31
C LEU A 273 15.62 12.91 -8.79
N ASN A 274 16.90 12.67 -9.04
CA ASN A 274 17.47 12.72 -10.40
C ASN A 274 16.91 11.60 -11.29
N ARG A 275 16.80 10.36 -10.77
CA ARG A 275 16.25 9.23 -11.51
C ARG A 275 14.78 9.43 -11.83
N THR A 276 13.98 9.91 -10.88
CA THR A 276 12.56 10.18 -11.11
C THR A 276 12.37 11.30 -12.12
N ARG A 277 13.15 12.38 -12.06
CA ARG A 277 13.13 13.44 -13.08
C ARG A 277 13.54 12.94 -14.46
N SER A 278 14.53 12.05 -14.56
CA SER A 278 14.96 11.45 -15.83
C SER A 278 13.86 10.52 -16.39
N TYR A 279 13.15 9.80 -15.53
CA TYR A 279 11.98 9.02 -15.93
C TYR A 279 10.86 9.92 -16.46
N ILE A 280 10.49 10.97 -15.73
CA ILE A 280 9.48 11.95 -16.14
C ILE A 280 9.82 12.54 -17.50
N ARG A 281 11.07 13.00 -17.69
CA ARG A 281 11.51 13.56 -18.98
C ARG A 281 11.29 12.64 -20.16
N ARG A 282 11.49 11.34 -19.97
CA ARG A 282 11.34 10.35 -21.03
C ARG A 282 9.90 9.93 -21.22
N ARG A 283 9.17 9.64 -20.12
CA ARG A 283 7.85 9.00 -20.18
C ARG A 283 6.69 10.00 -20.19
N LEU A 284 6.86 11.17 -19.59
CA LEU A 284 5.85 12.21 -19.42
C LEU A 284 6.40 13.59 -19.88
N PRO A 285 6.73 13.73 -21.19
CA PRO A 285 7.44 14.90 -21.69
C PRO A 285 6.73 16.23 -21.40
N GLY A 286 5.40 16.23 -21.33
CA GLY A 286 4.61 17.42 -20.97
C GLY A 286 4.81 17.94 -19.56
N LEU A 287 5.50 17.18 -18.68
CA LEU A 287 5.87 17.62 -17.33
C LEU A 287 7.32 18.14 -17.23
N VAL A 288 8.04 18.20 -18.35
CA VAL A 288 9.42 18.73 -18.35
C VAL A 288 9.40 20.23 -18.02
N GLY A 289 10.25 20.63 -17.09
CA GLY A 289 10.30 22.01 -16.60
C GLY A 289 9.35 22.32 -15.44
N GLN A 290 8.40 21.43 -15.14
CA GLN A 290 7.50 21.60 -14.02
C GLN A 290 8.23 21.43 -12.66
N GLN A 291 7.75 22.15 -11.65
CA GLN A 291 8.35 22.15 -10.32
C GLN A 291 7.93 20.91 -9.51
N VAL A 292 8.83 20.42 -8.67
CA VAL A 292 8.47 19.47 -7.61
C VAL A 292 7.81 20.28 -6.49
N VAL A 293 6.51 20.07 -6.31
CA VAL A 293 5.70 20.82 -5.32
C VAL A 293 5.66 20.12 -3.97
N ASP A 294 5.87 18.82 -3.93
CA ASP A 294 5.98 18.04 -2.69
C ASP A 294 6.77 16.75 -2.91
N SER A 295 7.23 16.16 -1.81
CA SER A 295 7.82 14.82 -1.81
C SER A 295 7.42 14.08 -0.54
N LYS A 296 7.22 12.77 -0.66
CA LYS A 296 6.95 11.90 0.49
C LYS A 296 7.97 10.78 0.56
N PHE A 297 8.32 10.44 1.78
CA PHE A 297 9.18 9.28 2.07
C PHE A 297 8.31 8.18 2.68
N ASN A 298 8.10 7.12 1.92
CA ASN A 298 7.27 5.99 2.32
C ASN A 298 8.13 4.84 2.81
N GLN A 299 7.83 4.29 3.97
CA GLN A 299 8.46 3.08 4.47
C GLN A 299 7.62 1.85 4.17
N ILE A 300 8.29 0.78 3.77
CA ILE A 300 7.67 -0.47 3.35
C ILE A 300 8.31 -1.62 4.13
N ALA A 301 7.49 -2.40 4.84
CA ALA A 301 7.92 -3.67 5.44
C ALA A 301 7.80 -4.76 4.36
N LEU A 302 8.94 -5.21 3.84
CA LEU A 302 9.04 -6.24 2.81
C LEU A 302 9.17 -7.62 3.45
N THR A 303 8.44 -8.59 2.94
CA THR A 303 8.59 -10.02 3.23
C THR A 303 9.26 -10.73 2.05
N PRO A 304 9.95 -11.87 2.25
CA PRO A 304 10.70 -12.55 1.19
C PRO A 304 9.85 -13.01 0.01
N ASP A 305 8.60 -13.38 0.31
CA ASP A 305 7.61 -13.90 -0.63
C ASP A 305 6.59 -12.84 -1.08
N THR A 306 6.76 -11.59 -0.62
CA THR A 306 5.84 -10.47 -0.84
C THR A 306 4.42 -10.65 -0.28
N HIS A 307 4.14 -11.75 0.42
CA HIS A 307 2.84 -11.97 1.07
C HIS A 307 2.75 -11.24 2.42
N PHE A 308 1.54 -10.87 2.80
CA PHE A 308 1.25 -10.30 4.11
C PHE A 308 1.56 -11.29 5.23
N ILE A 309 1.65 -10.79 6.45
CA ILE A 309 1.72 -11.59 7.67
C ILE A 309 0.37 -11.42 8.37
N VAL A 310 -0.35 -12.53 8.56
CA VAL A 310 -1.51 -12.62 9.46
C VAL A 310 -1.40 -13.95 10.16
N ASP A 311 -0.81 -13.96 11.34
CA ASP A 311 -0.58 -15.21 12.07
C ASP A 311 -0.50 -14.98 13.58
N TRP A 312 -0.83 -15.99 14.34
CA TRP A 312 -0.70 -15.95 15.78
C TRP A 312 0.76 -15.97 16.20
N HIS A 313 1.09 -15.19 17.24
CA HIS A 313 2.43 -15.23 17.81
C HIS A 313 2.73 -16.66 18.32
N PRO A 314 3.90 -17.24 18.03
CA PRO A 314 4.16 -18.65 18.35
C PRO A 314 4.10 -18.98 19.86
N VAL A 315 4.41 -17.99 20.71
CA VAL A 315 4.42 -18.14 22.17
C VAL A 315 3.19 -17.49 22.81
N HIS A 316 2.87 -16.23 22.45
CA HIS A 316 1.77 -15.47 23.06
C HIS A 316 0.46 -15.71 22.30
N LYS A 317 -0.36 -16.63 22.78
CA LYS A 317 -1.54 -17.17 22.08
C LYS A 317 -2.71 -16.21 21.90
N ASN A 318 -2.71 -15.08 22.59
CA ASN A 318 -3.66 -13.98 22.44
C ASN A 318 -3.14 -12.84 21.56
N VAL A 319 -1.96 -12.98 20.96
CA VAL A 319 -1.34 -11.96 20.10
C VAL A 319 -1.42 -12.41 18.65
N LEU A 320 -2.12 -11.64 17.81
CA LEU A 320 -2.23 -11.80 16.36
C LEU A 320 -1.36 -10.74 15.67
N LEU A 321 -0.42 -11.18 14.86
CA LEU A 321 0.48 -10.32 14.09
C LEU A 321 -0.13 -10.05 12.71
N ALA A 322 -0.29 -8.77 12.33
CA ALA A 322 -0.95 -8.35 11.09
C ALA A 322 -0.14 -7.26 10.37
N GLY A 323 0.57 -7.59 9.31
CA GLY A 323 1.44 -6.63 8.61
C GLY A 323 2.18 -7.21 7.41
N GLY A 324 3.47 -6.87 7.25
CA GLY A 324 4.27 -7.33 6.11
C GLY A 324 3.74 -6.78 4.77
N CYS A 325 3.52 -5.45 4.70
CA CYS A 325 2.74 -4.81 3.63
C CYS A 325 3.32 -5.00 2.21
N SER A 326 4.61 -5.28 2.07
CA SER A 326 5.33 -5.52 0.81
C SER A 326 4.97 -4.55 -0.33
N GLY A 327 4.60 -3.30 0.02
CA GLY A 327 4.26 -2.23 -0.92
C GLY A 327 2.84 -2.27 -1.49
N HIS A 328 2.01 -3.25 -1.16
CA HIS A 328 0.68 -3.37 -1.79
C HIS A 328 -0.51 -3.57 -0.84
N LEU A 329 -0.31 -3.57 0.48
CA LEU A 329 -1.39 -3.81 1.45
C LEU A 329 -2.45 -2.69 1.45
N TYR A 330 -2.05 -1.41 1.29
CA TYR A 330 -2.97 -0.29 1.49
C TYR A 330 -4.30 -0.44 0.76
N LYS A 331 -4.26 -0.76 -0.53
CA LYS A 331 -5.45 -0.94 -1.36
C LYS A 331 -6.39 -2.02 -0.85
N HIS A 332 -5.85 -3.05 -0.21
CA HIS A 332 -6.59 -4.16 0.39
C HIS A 332 -7.12 -3.85 1.80
N GLY A 333 -6.93 -2.62 2.31
CA GLY A 333 -7.24 -2.25 3.69
C GLY A 333 -8.58 -2.76 4.22
N PRO A 334 -9.71 -2.52 3.54
CA PRO A 334 -11.02 -3.00 4.01
C PRO A 334 -11.14 -4.53 4.09
N VAL A 335 -10.73 -5.23 3.04
CA VAL A 335 -10.75 -6.71 2.98
C VAL A 335 -9.74 -7.32 3.95
N PHE A 336 -8.55 -6.72 4.05
CA PHE A 336 -7.52 -7.15 5.00
C PHE A 336 -7.98 -6.98 6.44
N GLY A 337 -8.60 -5.83 6.78
CA GLY A 337 -9.12 -5.58 8.12
C GLY A 337 -10.22 -6.56 8.52
N ASP A 338 -11.13 -6.86 7.59
CA ASP A 338 -12.19 -7.85 7.78
C ASP A 338 -11.60 -9.24 8.02
N PHE A 339 -10.63 -9.65 7.19
CA PHE A 339 -9.91 -10.91 7.33
C PHE A 339 -9.21 -11.04 8.69
N VAL A 340 -8.44 -10.00 9.09
CA VAL A 340 -7.73 -10.01 10.38
C VAL A 340 -8.69 -10.05 11.55
N ALA A 341 -9.82 -9.36 11.48
CA ALA A 341 -10.86 -9.40 12.51
C ALA A 341 -11.44 -10.82 12.65
N GLY A 342 -11.78 -11.48 11.54
CA GLY A 342 -12.29 -12.84 11.56
C GLY A 342 -11.30 -13.87 12.10
N VAL A 343 -10.01 -13.76 11.71
CA VAL A 343 -8.95 -14.60 12.30
C VAL A 343 -8.83 -14.34 13.81
N GLY A 344 -8.87 -13.08 14.23
CA GLY A 344 -8.81 -12.70 15.64
C GLY A 344 -9.97 -13.24 16.47
N MET A 345 -11.17 -13.27 15.92
CA MET A 345 -12.37 -13.84 16.53
C MET A 345 -12.44 -15.38 16.40
N ARG A 346 -11.51 -15.97 15.66
CA ARG A 346 -11.47 -17.41 15.36
C ARG A 346 -12.66 -17.91 14.52
N ASP A 347 -13.28 -17.03 13.74
CA ASP A 347 -14.34 -17.39 12.79
C ASP A 347 -13.77 -18.25 11.66
N TYR A 348 -12.50 -18.05 11.32
CA TYR A 348 -11.74 -18.85 10.37
C TYR A 348 -10.23 -18.80 10.66
N GLY A 349 -9.50 -19.73 10.07
CA GLY A 349 -8.05 -19.85 10.27
C GLY A 349 -7.23 -18.87 9.42
N THR A 350 -5.98 -18.74 9.76
CA THR A 350 -4.98 -18.02 8.95
C THR A 350 -4.76 -18.74 7.61
N ALA A 351 -4.75 -17.99 6.52
CA ALA A 351 -4.37 -18.52 5.20
C ALA A 351 -2.89 -18.93 5.19
N ASP A 352 -2.56 -20.08 4.59
CA ASP A 352 -1.18 -20.61 4.62
C ASP A 352 -0.13 -19.63 4.10
N ARG A 353 -0.46 -18.85 3.05
CA ARG A 353 0.42 -17.81 2.50
C ARG A 353 0.74 -16.68 3.48
N PHE A 354 -0.03 -16.50 4.55
CA PHE A 354 0.15 -15.43 5.53
C PHE A 354 0.83 -15.90 6.82
N LYS A 355 1.05 -17.21 6.97
CA LYS A 355 1.71 -17.76 8.13
C LYS A 355 3.17 -17.32 8.25
N ILE A 356 3.66 -17.24 9.48
CA ILE A 356 5.06 -16.97 9.80
C ILE A 356 5.91 -18.23 9.56
N ALA A 357 5.36 -19.39 9.94
CA ALA A 357 6.04 -20.65 9.80
C ALA A 357 6.35 -20.99 8.34
N GLY A 358 7.53 -21.51 8.06
CA GLY A 358 7.95 -21.89 6.70
C GLY A 358 8.47 -20.76 5.83
N ARG A 359 8.41 -19.49 6.26
CA ARG A 359 8.97 -18.38 5.49
C ARG A 359 10.50 -18.44 5.45
N LYS A 360 11.05 -18.16 4.27
CA LYS A 360 12.49 -17.97 4.10
C LYS A 360 12.97 -16.78 4.94
N LYS A 361 14.07 -16.94 5.66
CA LYS A 361 14.70 -15.81 6.34
C LYS A 361 15.38 -14.91 5.32
N LEU A 362 15.31 -13.62 5.51
CA LEU A 362 15.99 -12.63 4.67
C LEU A 362 17.48 -12.68 4.95
N SER A 363 18.30 -12.82 3.89
CA SER A 363 19.72 -12.59 4.04
C SER A 363 20.04 -11.10 4.07
N PRO A 364 21.11 -10.65 4.76
CA PRO A 364 21.48 -9.23 4.81
C PRO A 364 21.78 -8.60 3.45
N LYS A 365 22.00 -9.39 2.40
CA LYS A 365 22.42 -8.95 1.06
C LYS A 365 21.34 -9.07 -0.02
N GLU A 366 20.23 -9.76 0.22
CA GLU A 366 19.16 -9.88 -0.79
C GLU A 366 18.32 -8.61 -0.86
N SER A 367 18.41 -7.91 -1.98
CA SER A 367 17.35 -6.99 -2.37
C SER A 367 16.12 -7.83 -2.75
N PRO A 368 14.92 -7.61 -2.16
CA PRO A 368 13.72 -8.23 -2.69
C PRO A 368 13.58 -7.74 -4.14
N SER A 369 13.54 -8.69 -5.07
CA SER A 369 13.10 -8.38 -6.43
C SER A 369 11.71 -7.77 -6.33
N GLY A 370 11.57 -6.49 -6.64
CA GLY A 370 10.28 -5.85 -6.74
C GLY A 370 9.42 -6.63 -7.74
N ARG A 371 8.27 -7.11 -7.28
CA ARG A 371 7.19 -7.59 -8.12
C ARG A 371 6.15 -6.51 -8.29
#